data_d6f89922f9fc681523229b5ddf2e3bbb
#
_entry.id   d6f89922f9fc681523229b5ddf2e3bbb
#
_cell.length_a   1.000
_cell.length_b   1.000
_cell.length_c   1.000
_cell.angle_alpha   90.00
_cell.angle_beta   90.00
_cell.angle_gamma   90.00
#
_symmetry.space_group_name_H-M   'P 1'
#
loop_
_entity.id
_entity.type
_entity.pdbx_description
1 polymer ?
#
loop_
_entity_poly.entity_id
_entity_poly.type
_entity_poly.pdbx_seq_one_letter_code
_entity_poly.pdbx_strand_id
1 'polypeptide(L)'
;MPANYAHYRFGKQLLSGMCPNDRRSIQRFRRLYDMGLHGPDIFFYYNPLIKTATGQLGGVFHAQSGQEFFTRVCAQAGSEAGRVYLLGLLGHYCLDSLCHPYVEKKEADGSARHVELESEFDRYLLESDGVVLPHTYDGSAHMRLTRGECVTVALFYPPATPANINACVRNMARATRFLVGKNRKHVRRLLRLTRSPAIEDQLMPEHGDDRWLWMDSEMLVLYNRALKRYPGLLSQLDEHMRTGEPLGQDFAPAFG
;
A
#
# COMPACT_ATOMS: atom_id res chain seq x y z
N MET A 1 -4.72 -5.32 3.07
CA MET A 1 -4.35 -4.15 3.83
C MET A 1 -3.25 -4.27 4.86
N PRO A 2 -2.67 -5.39 5.21
CA PRO A 2 -1.47 -5.38 6.04
C PRO A 2 -0.18 -5.27 5.26
N ALA A 3 -0.11 -5.57 4.00
CA ALA A 3 1.14 -5.56 3.21
C ALA A 3 1.91 -4.22 3.22
N ASN A 4 1.98 -3.59 4.39
CA ASN A 4 2.65 -2.33 4.60
C ASN A 4 4.15 -2.41 4.30
N TYR A 5 4.79 -3.53 4.66
CA TYR A 5 6.20 -3.72 4.42
C TYR A 5 6.49 -4.02 2.95
N ALA A 6 5.67 -4.85 2.31
CA ALA A 6 5.82 -5.18 0.90
C ALA A 6 5.79 -3.91 0.04
N HIS A 7 4.82 -3.02 0.23
CA HIS A 7 4.74 -1.73 -0.48
C HIS A 7 5.93 -0.82 -0.20
N TYR A 8 6.31 -0.66 1.06
CA TYR A 8 7.45 0.18 1.43
C TYR A 8 8.77 -0.35 0.85
N ARG A 9 9.00 -1.67 0.96
CA ARG A 9 10.16 -2.36 0.37
C ARG A 9 10.20 -2.21 -1.14
N PHE A 10 9.04 -2.41 -1.80
CA PHE A 10 8.88 -2.24 -3.23
C PHE A 10 9.31 -0.85 -3.68
N GLY A 11 8.77 0.18 -3.04
CA GLY A 11 9.15 1.56 -3.33
C GLY A 11 10.63 1.85 -3.13
N LYS A 12 11.28 1.27 -2.12
CA LYS A 12 12.75 1.39 -1.93
C LYS A 12 13.52 0.78 -3.09
N GLN A 13 13.08 -0.35 -3.60
CA GLN A 13 13.72 -1.02 -4.73
C GLN A 13 13.53 -0.26 -6.04
N LEU A 14 12.38 0.36 -6.26
CA LEU A 14 12.11 1.19 -7.44
C LEU A 14 13.08 2.37 -7.56
N LEU A 15 13.57 2.92 -6.45
CA LEU A 15 14.48 4.10 -6.46
C LEU A 15 15.75 3.85 -7.27
N SER A 16 16.25 2.62 -7.32
CA SER A 16 17.48 2.31 -8.05
C SER A 16 17.33 2.46 -9.56
N GLY A 17 16.11 2.23 -10.09
CA GLY A 17 15.78 2.36 -11.52
C GLY A 17 15.25 3.73 -11.94
N MET A 18 15.01 4.65 -11.00
CA MET A 18 14.48 5.97 -11.30
C MET A 18 15.54 6.93 -11.84
N CYS A 19 15.13 7.88 -12.67
CA CYS A 19 16.01 8.92 -13.19
C CYS A 19 16.56 9.81 -12.03
N PRO A 20 17.72 10.48 -12.23
CA PRO A 20 18.32 11.32 -11.19
C PRO A 20 17.43 12.48 -10.71
N ASN A 21 16.57 13.01 -11.57
CA ASN A 21 15.65 14.09 -11.23
C ASN A 21 14.56 13.58 -10.28
N ASP A 22 13.89 12.49 -10.64
CA ASP A 22 12.85 11.90 -9.77
C ASP A 22 13.43 11.48 -8.41
N ARG A 23 14.63 10.90 -8.38
CA ARG A 23 15.31 10.57 -7.12
C ARG A 23 15.55 11.79 -6.23
N ARG A 24 15.99 12.93 -6.81
CA ARG A 24 16.19 14.18 -6.05
C ARG A 24 14.87 14.73 -5.50
N SER A 25 13.82 14.74 -6.32
CA SER A 25 12.49 15.18 -5.90
C SER A 25 11.92 14.27 -4.79
N ILE A 26 12.10 12.95 -4.92
CA ILE A 26 11.70 11.99 -3.89
C ILE A 26 12.48 12.21 -2.58
N GLN A 27 13.78 12.48 -2.64
CA GLN A 27 14.56 12.83 -1.45
C GLN A 27 13.99 14.07 -0.72
N ARG A 28 13.61 15.10 -1.48
CA ARG A 28 13.03 16.34 -0.95
C ARG A 28 11.65 16.14 -0.33
N PHE A 29 10.82 15.31 -0.97
CA PHE A 29 9.43 15.04 -0.57
C PHE A 29 9.22 13.58 -0.16
N ARG A 30 10.20 13.00 0.54
CA ARG A 30 10.24 11.58 0.87
C ARG A 30 8.94 11.06 1.51
N ARG A 31 8.31 11.84 2.39
CA ARG A 31 7.06 11.44 3.04
C ARG A 31 5.90 11.27 2.07
N LEU A 32 5.84 12.13 1.04
CA LEU A 32 4.81 12.00 -0.01
C LEU A 32 5.02 10.74 -0.83
N TYR A 33 6.26 10.43 -1.20
CA TYR A 33 6.57 9.18 -1.89
C TYR A 33 6.18 7.96 -1.05
N ASP A 34 6.64 7.92 0.20
CA ASP A 34 6.38 6.81 1.10
C ASP A 34 4.86 6.61 1.35
N MET A 35 4.10 7.70 1.48
CA MET A 35 2.65 7.61 1.63
C MET A 35 1.93 7.28 0.32
N GLY A 36 2.48 7.67 -0.82
CA GLY A 36 1.98 7.23 -2.12
C GLY A 36 2.04 5.71 -2.29
N LEU A 37 3.08 5.06 -1.74
CA LEU A 37 3.21 3.61 -1.74
C LEU A 37 2.09 2.87 -0.97
N HIS A 38 1.37 3.57 -0.11
CA HIS A 38 0.19 3.03 0.57
C HIS A 38 -1.12 3.38 -0.16
N GLY A 39 -1.06 4.27 -1.14
CA GLY A 39 -2.19 4.61 -1.99
C GLY A 39 -3.50 4.86 -1.24
N PRO A 40 -4.62 4.31 -1.73
CA PRO A 40 -5.93 4.45 -1.09
C PRO A 40 -6.10 3.61 0.18
N ASP A 41 -5.16 2.75 0.51
CA ASP A 41 -5.19 1.91 1.72
C ASP A 41 -5.32 2.70 3.01
N ILE A 42 -4.81 3.92 3.02
CA ILE A 42 -4.90 4.81 4.18
C ILE A 42 -6.34 4.98 4.67
N PHE A 43 -7.34 4.89 3.78
CA PHE A 43 -8.75 5.09 4.13
C PHE A 43 -9.31 3.97 5.00
N PHE A 44 -8.79 2.74 4.92
CA PHE A 44 -9.22 1.64 5.78
C PHE A 44 -8.90 1.90 7.26
N TYR A 45 -8.01 2.84 7.54
CA TYR A 45 -7.68 3.27 8.90
C TYR A 45 -8.52 4.46 9.40
N TYR A 46 -9.46 4.98 8.60
CA TYR A 46 -10.37 6.02 9.05
C TYR A 46 -11.50 5.44 9.87
N ASN A 47 -11.38 5.55 11.22
CA ASN A 47 -12.36 4.99 12.17
C ASN A 47 -12.72 3.52 11.86
N PRO A 48 -11.76 2.59 11.92
CA PRO A 48 -11.93 1.22 11.41
C PRO A 48 -13.04 0.41 12.09
N LEU A 49 -13.54 0.87 13.25
CA LEU A 49 -14.63 0.23 13.97
C LEU A 49 -16.02 0.72 13.56
N ILE A 50 -16.11 1.78 12.77
CA ILE A 50 -17.39 2.42 12.38
C ILE A 50 -17.37 2.62 10.86
N LYS A 51 -18.42 2.15 10.18
CA LYS A 51 -18.59 2.45 8.75
C LYS A 51 -18.83 3.95 8.56
N THR A 52 -17.93 4.61 7.85
CA THR A 52 -18.03 6.04 7.51
C THR A 52 -17.84 6.22 6.00
N ALA A 53 -18.41 7.29 5.43
CA ALA A 53 -18.21 7.60 4.02
C ALA A 53 -16.70 7.73 3.67
N THR A 54 -15.90 8.35 4.53
CA THR A 54 -14.45 8.46 4.32
C THR A 54 -13.76 7.10 4.37
N GLY A 55 -14.11 6.22 5.31
CA GLY A 55 -13.51 4.87 5.40
C GLY A 55 -13.86 3.99 4.19
N GLN A 56 -15.04 4.19 3.60
CA GLN A 56 -15.46 3.46 2.40
C GLN A 56 -14.69 3.88 1.13
N LEU A 57 -14.03 5.05 1.13
CA LEU A 57 -13.25 5.51 -0.02
C LEU A 57 -12.13 4.54 -0.39
N GLY A 58 -11.55 3.81 0.56
CA GLY A 58 -10.58 2.76 0.27
C GLY A 58 -11.10 1.77 -0.76
N GLY A 59 -12.22 1.11 -0.46
CA GLY A 59 -12.85 0.16 -1.39
C GLY A 59 -13.33 0.81 -2.70
N VAL A 60 -13.84 2.04 -2.64
CA VAL A 60 -14.28 2.77 -3.85
C VAL A 60 -13.11 3.00 -4.82
N PHE A 61 -11.93 3.39 -4.31
CA PHE A 61 -10.77 3.63 -5.17
C PHE A 61 -10.11 2.33 -5.62
N HIS A 62 -10.11 1.28 -4.81
CA HIS A 62 -9.59 -0.03 -5.23
C HIS A 62 -10.41 -0.66 -6.35
N ALA A 63 -11.72 -0.43 -6.39
CA ALA A 63 -12.59 -0.95 -7.44
C ALA A 63 -12.45 -0.22 -8.79
N GLN A 64 -11.77 0.93 -8.84
CA GLN A 64 -11.56 1.67 -10.08
C GLN A 64 -10.42 1.05 -10.89
N SER A 65 -10.56 1.05 -12.23
CA SER A 65 -9.45 0.72 -13.11
C SER A 65 -8.33 1.78 -12.98
N GLY A 66 -7.10 1.36 -13.19
CA GLY A 66 -5.99 2.30 -13.26
C GLY A 66 -6.20 3.36 -14.34
N GLN A 67 -6.81 3.00 -15.48
CA GLN A 67 -7.14 3.97 -16.55
C GLN A 67 -8.02 5.09 -16.04
N GLU A 68 -9.15 4.75 -15.39
CA GLU A 68 -10.07 5.73 -14.85
C GLU A 68 -9.42 6.58 -13.76
N PHE A 69 -8.75 5.94 -12.81
CA PHE A 69 -8.13 6.60 -11.67
C PHE A 69 -7.00 7.54 -12.11
N PHE A 70 -6.00 7.04 -12.84
CA PHE A 70 -4.82 7.84 -13.21
C PHE A 70 -5.14 8.95 -14.21
N THR A 71 -6.05 8.74 -15.17
CA THR A 71 -6.53 9.82 -16.05
C THR A 71 -7.08 10.99 -15.23
N ARG A 72 -7.85 10.71 -14.18
CA ARG A 72 -8.41 11.76 -13.30
C ARG A 72 -7.33 12.46 -12.47
N VAL A 73 -6.38 11.72 -11.90
CA VAL A 73 -5.46 12.28 -10.89
C VAL A 73 -4.17 12.85 -11.47
N CYS A 74 -3.82 12.55 -12.72
CA CYS A 74 -2.62 13.10 -13.36
C CYS A 74 -2.61 14.63 -13.37
N ALA A 75 -3.76 15.27 -13.52
CA ALA A 75 -3.88 16.73 -13.44
C ALA A 75 -3.42 17.31 -12.08
N GLN A 76 -3.45 16.51 -11.01
CA GLN A 76 -3.02 16.92 -9.66
C GLN A 76 -1.49 16.83 -9.47
N ALA A 77 -0.77 16.21 -10.40
CA ALA A 77 0.68 16.05 -10.35
C ALA A 77 1.47 17.23 -10.96
N GLY A 78 0.82 18.36 -11.25
CA GLY A 78 1.46 19.55 -11.83
C GLY A 78 2.49 20.23 -10.93
N SER A 79 2.52 19.93 -9.61
CA SER A 79 3.57 20.36 -8.71
C SER A 79 4.61 19.26 -8.49
N GLU A 80 5.86 19.63 -8.11
CA GLU A 80 6.89 18.65 -7.75
C GLU A 80 6.44 17.71 -6.62
N ALA A 81 5.73 18.25 -5.62
CA ALA A 81 5.17 17.48 -4.52
C ALA A 81 4.09 16.49 -5.00
N GLY A 82 3.17 16.93 -5.85
CA GLY A 82 2.14 16.09 -6.46
C GLY A 82 2.74 14.98 -7.34
N ARG A 83 3.75 15.32 -8.14
CA ARG A 83 4.50 14.34 -8.94
C ARG A 83 5.12 13.26 -8.06
N VAL A 84 5.77 13.64 -6.97
CA VAL A 84 6.41 12.68 -6.06
C VAL A 84 5.38 11.75 -5.41
N TYR A 85 4.22 12.27 -5.01
CA TYR A 85 3.13 11.42 -4.51
C TYR A 85 2.62 10.46 -5.57
N LEU A 86 2.44 10.94 -6.81
CA LEU A 86 2.02 10.13 -7.96
C LEU A 86 2.99 8.99 -8.25
N LEU A 87 4.31 9.20 -8.15
CA LEU A 87 5.31 8.15 -8.32
C LEU A 87 5.15 7.02 -7.31
N GLY A 88 4.92 7.36 -6.04
CA GLY A 88 4.63 6.35 -5.00
C GLY A 88 3.31 5.63 -5.25
N LEU A 89 2.26 6.37 -5.62
CA LEU A 89 0.93 5.85 -5.92
C LEU A 89 0.94 4.89 -7.12
N LEU A 90 1.72 5.20 -8.16
CA LEU A 90 1.95 4.28 -9.26
C LEU A 90 2.65 3.01 -8.81
N GLY A 91 3.56 3.11 -7.83
CA GLY A 91 4.20 1.96 -7.20
C GLY A 91 3.19 1.06 -6.48
N HIS A 92 2.29 1.65 -5.70
CA HIS A 92 1.18 0.93 -5.06
C HIS A 92 0.33 0.18 -6.09
N TYR A 93 -0.21 0.90 -7.08
CA TYR A 93 -1.00 0.31 -8.16
C TYR A 93 -0.27 -0.83 -8.89
N CYS A 94 1.01 -0.62 -9.21
CA CYS A 94 1.81 -1.60 -9.93
C CYS A 94 1.94 -2.92 -9.18
N LEU A 95 2.06 -2.88 -7.85
CA LEU A 95 2.13 -4.07 -7.01
C LEU A 95 0.75 -4.70 -6.85
N ASP A 96 -0.26 -3.93 -6.45
CA ASP A 96 -1.59 -4.43 -6.14
C ASP A 96 -2.29 -5.04 -7.35
N SER A 97 -2.29 -4.35 -8.50
CA SER A 97 -2.94 -4.86 -9.71
C SER A 97 -2.39 -6.21 -10.22
N LEU A 98 -1.21 -6.64 -9.73
CA LEU A 98 -0.65 -7.96 -10.02
C LEU A 98 -0.86 -8.96 -8.88
N CYS A 99 -0.81 -8.52 -7.63
CA CYS A 99 -0.88 -9.40 -6.46
C CYS A 99 -2.33 -9.72 -6.05
N HIS A 100 -3.23 -8.73 -6.07
CA HIS A 100 -4.62 -8.91 -5.61
C HIS A 100 -5.40 -10.02 -6.34
N PRO A 101 -5.32 -10.19 -7.67
CA PRO A 101 -6.00 -11.29 -8.33
C PRO A 101 -5.59 -12.68 -7.81
N TYR A 102 -4.34 -12.83 -7.35
CA TYR A 102 -3.88 -14.05 -6.71
C TYR A 102 -4.42 -14.19 -5.29
N VAL A 103 -4.35 -13.10 -4.50
CA VAL A 103 -4.85 -13.07 -3.11
C VAL A 103 -6.35 -13.38 -3.08
N GLU A 104 -7.15 -12.71 -3.92
CA GLU A 104 -8.60 -12.94 -4.07
C GLU A 104 -8.93 -14.37 -4.48
N LYS A 105 -8.14 -14.94 -5.41
CA LYS A 105 -8.29 -16.35 -5.79
C LYS A 105 -8.08 -17.27 -4.60
N LYS A 106 -7.08 -17.02 -3.75
CA LYS A 106 -6.79 -17.82 -2.55
C LYS A 106 -7.85 -17.67 -1.48
N GLU A 107 -8.42 -16.48 -1.36
CA GLU A 107 -9.56 -16.24 -0.48
C GLU A 107 -10.82 -16.96 -0.98
N ALA A 108 -11.10 -16.87 -2.26
CA ALA A 108 -12.27 -17.49 -2.88
C ALA A 108 -12.24 -19.03 -2.82
N ASP A 109 -11.04 -19.64 -2.96
CA ASP A 109 -10.90 -21.11 -2.86
C ASP A 109 -10.75 -21.60 -1.41
N GLY A 110 -10.73 -20.69 -0.43
CA GLY A 110 -10.63 -21.00 1.00
C GLY A 110 -9.24 -21.40 1.48
N SER A 111 -8.20 -21.24 0.64
CA SER A 111 -6.82 -21.62 0.99
C SER A 111 -6.18 -20.67 2.00
N ALA A 112 -6.56 -19.39 1.96
CA ALA A 112 -6.09 -18.36 2.87
C ALA A 112 -7.12 -17.24 2.99
N ARG A 113 -7.11 -16.52 4.12
CA ARG A 113 -7.83 -15.24 4.22
C ARG A 113 -6.94 -14.13 3.63
N HIS A 114 -7.56 -13.14 3.01
CA HIS A 114 -6.87 -12.03 2.33
C HIS A 114 -5.76 -11.40 3.19
N VAL A 115 -6.16 -10.88 4.34
CA VAL A 115 -5.23 -10.19 5.27
C VAL A 115 -4.19 -11.14 5.87
N GLU A 116 -4.53 -12.41 6.08
CA GLU A 116 -3.62 -13.43 6.60
C GLU A 116 -2.47 -13.70 5.60
N LEU A 117 -2.79 -13.85 4.31
CA LEU A 117 -1.79 -14.08 3.26
C LEU A 117 -0.84 -12.87 3.12
N GLU A 118 -1.38 -11.67 3.10
CA GLU A 118 -0.58 -10.45 2.99
C GLU A 118 0.32 -10.24 4.21
N SER A 119 -0.18 -10.54 5.41
CA SER A 119 0.58 -10.45 6.65
C SER A 119 1.72 -11.46 6.70
N GLU A 120 1.49 -12.66 6.17
CA GLU A 120 2.53 -13.68 6.04
C GLU A 120 3.58 -13.28 5.00
N PHE A 121 3.16 -12.73 3.87
CA PHE A 121 4.10 -12.25 2.86
C PHE A 121 4.99 -11.11 3.38
N ASP A 122 4.43 -10.17 4.17
CA ASP A 122 5.23 -9.16 4.87
C ASP A 122 6.26 -9.80 5.81
N ARG A 123 5.88 -10.85 6.55
CA ARG A 123 6.80 -11.62 7.41
C ARG A 123 7.93 -12.26 6.60
N TYR A 124 7.57 -12.94 5.50
CA TYR A 124 8.52 -13.58 4.60
C TYR A 124 9.55 -12.58 4.03
N LEU A 125 9.08 -11.41 3.58
CA LEU A 125 9.96 -10.36 3.05
C LEU A 125 10.88 -9.79 4.14
N LEU A 126 10.38 -9.57 5.36
CA LEU A 126 11.18 -9.11 6.49
C LEU A 126 12.29 -10.11 6.86
N GLU A 127 11.96 -11.40 6.92
CA GLU A 127 12.99 -12.45 7.15
C GLU A 127 14.02 -12.48 6.01
N SER A 128 13.57 -12.39 4.75
CA SER A 128 14.45 -12.34 3.59
C SER A 128 15.40 -11.12 3.62
N ASP A 129 14.98 -10.03 4.25
CA ASP A 129 15.80 -8.83 4.46
C ASP A 129 16.61 -8.87 5.77
N GLY A 130 16.65 -10.02 6.46
CA GLY A 130 17.49 -10.27 7.64
C GLY A 130 16.90 -9.80 8.96
N VAL A 131 15.60 -9.50 9.02
CA VAL A 131 14.92 -9.14 10.27
C VAL A 131 14.66 -10.41 11.09
N VAL A 132 15.35 -10.57 12.19
CA VAL A 132 15.30 -11.80 13.03
C VAL A 132 13.94 -12.05 13.66
N LEU A 133 13.21 -10.99 14.03
CA LEU A 133 11.89 -11.05 14.65
C LEU A 133 10.89 -10.18 13.90
N PRO A 134 10.41 -10.63 12.72
CA PRO A 134 9.53 -9.84 11.85
C PRO A 134 8.30 -9.27 12.55
N HIS A 135 7.66 -10.05 13.39
CA HIS A 135 6.48 -9.68 14.16
C HIS A 135 6.69 -8.54 15.18
N THR A 136 7.95 -8.12 15.40
CA THR A 136 8.30 -6.97 16.25
C THR A 136 8.67 -5.73 15.44
N TYR A 137 8.68 -5.82 14.11
CA TYR A 137 9.09 -4.73 13.23
C TYR A 137 8.05 -3.59 13.25
N ASP A 138 8.45 -2.42 13.73
CA ASP A 138 7.63 -1.20 13.67
C ASP A 138 7.86 -0.45 12.36
N GLY A 139 7.01 -0.74 11.37
CA GLY A 139 7.00 -0.05 10.07
C GLY A 139 6.41 1.36 10.10
N SER A 140 5.96 1.87 11.25
CA SER A 140 5.23 3.14 11.31
C SER A 140 6.08 4.40 11.09
N ALA A 141 7.40 4.29 11.10
CA ALA A 141 8.31 5.45 11.05
C ALA A 141 8.16 6.32 9.78
N HIS A 142 7.83 5.70 8.64
CA HIS A 142 7.60 6.40 7.37
C HIS A 142 6.15 6.89 7.21
N MET A 143 5.20 6.43 8.03
CA MET A 143 3.76 6.76 7.95
C MET A 143 3.46 8.10 8.59
N ARG A 144 3.86 9.19 7.94
CA ARG A 144 3.65 10.55 8.45
C ARG A 144 3.60 11.57 7.32
N LEU A 145 2.73 12.57 7.49
CA LEU A 145 2.61 13.73 6.62
C LEU A 145 2.55 15.01 7.47
N THR A 146 3.04 16.11 6.92
CA THR A 146 2.76 17.46 7.42
C THR A 146 1.37 17.92 6.98
N ARG A 147 0.86 19.01 7.55
CA ARG A 147 -0.42 19.60 7.12
C ARG A 147 -0.42 19.98 5.64
N GLY A 148 0.69 20.55 5.14
CA GLY A 148 0.82 20.91 3.72
C GLY A 148 0.81 19.68 2.81
N GLU A 149 1.52 18.62 3.21
CA GLU A 149 1.51 17.36 2.46
C GLU A 149 0.13 16.69 2.45
N CYS A 150 -0.66 16.81 3.54
CA CYS A 150 -2.05 16.34 3.54
C CYS A 150 -2.93 17.09 2.52
N VAL A 151 -2.67 18.38 2.27
CA VAL A 151 -3.36 19.13 1.20
C VAL A 151 -3.03 18.52 -0.16
N THR A 152 -1.75 18.25 -0.44
CA THR A 152 -1.32 17.61 -1.69
C THR A 152 -2.02 16.25 -1.88
N VAL A 153 -2.00 15.38 -0.87
CA VAL A 153 -2.60 14.04 -0.96
C VAL A 153 -4.11 14.10 -1.16
N ALA A 154 -4.81 15.03 -0.48
CA ALA A 154 -6.27 15.16 -0.60
C ALA A 154 -6.74 15.48 -2.04
N LEU A 155 -5.92 16.14 -2.85
CA LEU A 155 -6.23 16.41 -4.25
C LEU A 155 -6.41 15.15 -5.09
N PHE A 156 -5.79 14.05 -4.71
CA PHE A 156 -5.87 12.75 -5.41
C PHE A 156 -7.14 11.97 -5.06
N TYR A 157 -7.82 12.32 -3.97
CA TYR A 157 -8.91 11.52 -3.40
C TYR A 157 -10.17 12.34 -3.08
N PRO A 158 -10.72 13.10 -4.03
CA PRO A 158 -11.98 13.77 -3.76
C PRO A 158 -13.08 12.70 -3.46
N PRO A 159 -13.95 12.91 -2.44
CA PRO A 159 -14.15 14.13 -1.66
C PRO A 159 -13.36 14.21 -0.33
N ALA A 160 -12.29 13.43 -0.15
CA ALA A 160 -11.51 13.45 1.09
C ALA A 160 -10.87 14.82 1.33
N THR A 161 -10.96 15.31 2.56
CA THR A 161 -10.34 16.56 2.99
C THR A 161 -8.93 16.33 3.54
N PRO A 162 -8.07 17.37 3.63
CA PRO A 162 -6.76 17.27 4.29
C PRO A 162 -6.85 16.76 5.74
N ALA A 163 -7.95 17.07 6.44
CA ALA A 163 -8.19 16.57 7.80
C ALA A 163 -8.48 15.06 7.80
N ASN A 164 -9.23 14.55 6.82
CA ASN A 164 -9.45 13.12 6.64
C ASN A 164 -8.12 12.40 6.38
N ILE A 165 -7.29 12.89 5.45
CA ILE A 165 -5.97 12.32 5.16
C ILE A 165 -5.10 12.28 6.41
N ASN A 166 -5.01 13.39 7.16
CA ASN A 166 -4.23 13.42 8.39
C ASN A 166 -4.72 12.39 9.42
N ALA A 167 -6.05 12.23 9.56
CA ALA A 167 -6.63 11.24 10.46
C ALA A 167 -6.29 9.80 10.02
N CYS A 168 -6.42 9.50 8.73
CA CYS A 168 -6.09 8.21 8.14
C CYS A 168 -4.63 7.83 8.41
N VAL A 169 -3.68 8.69 8.05
CA VAL A 169 -2.24 8.45 8.20
C VAL A 169 -1.85 8.28 9.67
N ARG A 170 -2.38 9.13 10.56
CA ARG A 170 -2.12 9.01 12.00
C ARG A 170 -2.67 7.71 12.58
N ASN A 171 -3.85 7.30 12.16
CA ASN A 171 -4.47 6.06 12.64
C ASN A 171 -3.74 4.84 12.07
N MET A 172 -3.32 4.87 10.80
CA MET A 172 -2.47 3.85 10.19
C MET A 172 -1.20 3.65 11.00
N ALA A 173 -0.44 4.71 11.26
CA ALA A 173 0.79 4.65 12.05
C ALA A 173 0.53 4.13 13.49
N ARG A 174 -0.59 4.51 14.12
CA ARG A 174 -0.97 4.04 15.44
C ARG A 174 -1.34 2.56 15.43
N ALA A 175 -2.14 2.12 14.45
CA ALA A 175 -2.53 0.72 14.30
C ALA A 175 -1.30 -0.17 14.09
N THR A 176 -0.42 0.18 13.16
CA THR A 176 0.84 -0.52 12.90
C THR A 176 1.66 -0.66 14.19
N ARG A 177 1.85 0.44 14.92
CA ARG A 177 2.60 0.43 16.19
C ARG A 177 1.91 -0.37 17.29
N PHE A 178 0.58 -0.37 17.33
CA PHE A 178 -0.21 -1.10 18.32
C PHE A 178 -0.14 -2.61 18.13
N LEU A 179 -0.03 -3.09 16.88
CA LEU A 179 0.03 -4.51 16.54
C LEU A 179 1.39 -5.15 16.83
N VAL A 180 2.45 -4.36 17.09
CA VAL A 180 3.81 -4.85 17.35
C VAL A 180 4.24 -4.61 18.80
N GLY A 181 5.32 -5.27 19.20
CA GLY A 181 5.96 -5.05 20.50
C GLY A 181 5.15 -5.49 21.72
N LYS A 182 5.22 -4.71 22.82
CA LYS A 182 4.63 -5.07 24.11
C LYS A 182 3.10 -5.23 24.07
N ASN A 183 2.44 -4.50 23.19
CA ASN A 183 0.98 -4.52 23.07
C ASN A 183 0.45 -5.81 22.43
N ARG A 184 1.26 -6.52 21.66
CA ARG A 184 0.87 -7.76 20.96
C ARG A 184 0.22 -8.79 21.89
N LYS A 185 0.76 -8.99 23.11
CA LYS A 185 0.17 -9.91 24.09
C LYS A 185 -1.22 -9.47 24.55
N HIS A 186 -1.42 -8.16 24.71
CA HIS A 186 -2.72 -7.59 25.08
C HIS A 186 -3.73 -7.70 23.93
N VAL A 187 -3.28 -7.44 22.70
CA VAL A 187 -4.10 -7.62 21.49
C VAL A 187 -4.53 -9.07 21.36
N ARG A 188 -3.62 -10.04 21.45
CA ARG A 188 -3.96 -11.48 21.43
C ARG A 188 -4.97 -11.87 22.53
N ARG A 189 -4.81 -11.34 23.75
CA ARG A 189 -5.76 -11.61 24.83
C ARG A 189 -7.14 -11.05 24.52
N LEU A 190 -7.22 -9.83 23.98
CA LEU A 190 -8.48 -9.20 23.57
C LEU A 190 -9.14 -10.00 22.44
N LEU A 191 -8.37 -10.43 21.44
CA LEU A 191 -8.86 -11.22 20.32
C LEU A 191 -9.47 -12.55 20.73
N ARG A 192 -8.88 -13.23 21.72
CA ARG A 192 -9.46 -14.46 22.29
C ARG A 192 -10.84 -14.21 22.91
N LEU A 193 -11.11 -13.00 23.41
CA LEU A 193 -12.41 -12.61 23.97
C LEU A 193 -13.42 -12.22 22.87
N THR A 194 -12.97 -11.54 21.83
CA THR A 194 -13.85 -11.00 20.77
C THR A 194 -14.08 -11.99 19.62
N ARG A 195 -13.20 -13.02 19.49
CA ARG A 195 -13.20 -13.99 18.39
C ARG A 195 -13.32 -13.34 17.01
N SER A 196 -12.70 -12.17 16.82
CA SER A 196 -12.72 -11.45 15.54
C SER A 196 -11.56 -11.90 14.66
N PRO A 197 -11.78 -12.72 13.61
CA PRO A 197 -10.73 -13.15 12.70
C PRO A 197 -10.04 -11.97 12.03
N ALA A 198 -10.80 -10.94 11.64
CA ALA A 198 -10.30 -9.77 10.92
C ALA A 198 -9.19 -8.99 11.65
N ILE A 199 -9.17 -9.01 12.99
CA ILE A 199 -8.10 -8.38 13.76
C ILE A 199 -6.96 -9.38 14.00
N GLU A 200 -7.27 -10.67 14.13
CA GLU A 200 -6.25 -11.73 14.30
C GLU A 200 -5.33 -11.79 13.09
N ASP A 201 -5.88 -11.72 11.90
CA ASP A 201 -5.17 -11.76 10.61
C ASP A 201 -4.19 -10.59 10.43
N GLN A 202 -4.43 -9.45 11.10
CA GLN A 202 -3.50 -8.32 11.10
C GLN A 202 -2.28 -8.54 12.00
N LEU A 203 -2.29 -9.57 12.84
CA LEU A 203 -1.15 -9.91 13.66
C LEU A 203 -0.19 -10.80 12.87
N MET A 204 0.87 -10.20 12.35
CA MET A 204 1.93 -10.96 11.68
C MET A 204 2.32 -12.21 12.47
N PRO A 205 2.40 -13.41 11.86
CA PRO A 205 2.83 -14.64 12.54
C PRO A 205 4.21 -14.50 13.18
N GLU A 206 4.45 -15.21 14.28
CA GLU A 206 5.77 -15.20 14.95
C GLU A 206 6.78 -16.06 14.21
N HIS A 207 6.30 -17.12 13.57
CA HIS A 207 7.09 -18.08 12.81
C HIS A 207 6.41 -18.37 11.48
N GLY A 208 7.21 -18.67 10.47
CA GLY A 208 6.70 -19.21 9.21
C GLY A 208 6.09 -20.58 9.40
N ASP A 209 5.19 -20.96 8.53
CA ASP A 209 4.56 -22.27 8.48
C ASP A 209 4.74 -22.80 7.05
N ASP A 210 5.09 -24.08 6.90
CA ASP A 210 5.36 -24.73 5.60
C ASP A 210 4.19 -24.61 4.63
N ARG A 211 2.95 -24.45 5.10
CA ARG A 211 1.76 -24.22 4.28
C ARG A 211 1.87 -22.96 3.42
N TRP A 212 2.66 -21.97 3.86
CA TRP A 212 2.82 -20.69 3.18
C TRP A 212 3.95 -20.68 2.14
N LEU A 213 4.91 -21.61 2.21
CA LEU A 213 6.10 -21.60 1.35
C LEU A 213 5.76 -21.45 -0.14
N TRP A 214 4.70 -22.14 -0.57
CA TRP A 214 4.28 -22.05 -1.96
C TRP A 214 3.62 -20.72 -2.29
N MET A 215 2.76 -20.22 -1.40
CA MET A 215 2.06 -18.93 -1.60
C MET A 215 3.05 -17.77 -1.58
N ASP A 216 4.01 -17.78 -0.66
CA ASP A 216 5.10 -16.79 -0.59
C ASP A 216 5.94 -16.78 -1.87
N SER A 217 6.23 -17.97 -2.41
CA SER A 217 6.98 -18.09 -3.67
C SER A 217 6.22 -17.49 -4.85
N GLU A 218 4.92 -17.75 -4.97
CA GLU A 218 4.07 -17.17 -6.01
C GLU A 218 3.94 -15.65 -5.84
N MET A 219 3.71 -15.18 -4.62
CA MET A 219 3.67 -13.74 -4.32
C MET A 219 5.00 -13.06 -4.66
N LEU A 220 6.14 -13.70 -4.38
CA LEU A 220 7.47 -13.18 -4.75
C LEU A 220 7.66 -13.10 -6.27
N VAL A 221 7.14 -14.07 -7.03
CA VAL A 221 7.14 -14.01 -8.50
C VAL A 221 6.34 -12.81 -9.00
N LEU A 222 5.13 -12.60 -8.46
CA LEU A 222 4.27 -11.45 -8.83
C LEU A 222 4.93 -10.12 -8.43
N TYR A 223 5.50 -10.04 -7.24
CA TYR A 223 6.25 -8.89 -6.76
C TYR A 223 7.43 -8.53 -7.69
N ASN A 224 8.20 -9.52 -8.12
CA ASN A 224 9.31 -9.30 -9.04
C ASN A 224 8.84 -8.92 -10.47
N ARG A 225 7.67 -9.41 -10.90
CA ARG A 225 7.03 -8.97 -12.15
C ARG A 225 6.59 -7.50 -12.05
N ALA A 226 6.05 -7.09 -10.91
CA ALA A 226 5.68 -5.69 -10.68
C ALA A 226 6.91 -4.77 -10.75
N LEU A 227 8.06 -5.14 -10.18
CA LEU A 227 9.30 -4.38 -10.29
C LEU A 227 9.73 -4.16 -11.75
N LYS A 228 9.59 -5.18 -12.58
CA LYS A 228 9.92 -5.10 -14.02
C LYS A 228 8.90 -4.30 -14.81
N ARG A 229 7.62 -4.28 -14.40
CA ARG A 229 6.53 -3.58 -15.07
C ARG A 229 6.53 -2.07 -14.79
N TYR A 230 6.95 -1.65 -13.61
CA TYR A 230 6.88 -0.26 -13.17
C TYR A 230 7.47 0.76 -14.15
N PRO A 231 8.67 0.57 -14.75
CA PRO A 231 9.22 1.54 -15.71
C PRO A 231 8.34 1.74 -16.94
N GLY A 232 7.71 0.69 -17.44
CA GLY A 232 6.77 0.76 -18.57
C GLY A 232 5.50 1.54 -18.21
N LEU A 233 4.93 1.31 -17.04
CA LEU A 233 3.79 2.09 -16.54
C LEU A 233 4.15 3.56 -16.35
N LEU A 234 5.33 3.84 -15.79
CA LEU A 234 5.81 5.22 -15.60
C LEU A 234 5.97 5.94 -16.94
N SER A 235 6.54 5.28 -17.95
CA SER A 235 6.68 5.86 -19.29
C SER A 235 5.33 6.19 -19.94
N GLN A 236 4.34 5.29 -19.82
CA GLN A 236 2.98 5.53 -20.34
C GLN A 236 2.30 6.68 -19.59
N LEU A 237 2.48 6.76 -18.26
CA LEU A 237 1.93 7.83 -17.45
C LEU A 237 2.53 9.19 -17.81
N ASP A 238 3.84 9.25 -18.01
CA ASP A 238 4.55 10.46 -18.43
C ASP A 238 4.12 10.91 -19.82
N GLU A 239 3.92 9.98 -20.75
CA GLU A 239 3.40 10.26 -22.08
C GLU A 239 1.97 10.79 -22.01
N HIS A 240 1.09 10.15 -21.24
CA HIS A 240 -0.28 10.64 -21.00
C HIS A 240 -0.28 12.06 -20.45
N MET A 241 0.54 12.35 -19.44
CA MET A 241 0.65 13.68 -18.85
C MET A 241 1.16 14.74 -19.85
N ARG A 242 2.00 14.35 -20.81
CA ARG A 242 2.59 15.25 -21.81
C ARG A 242 1.68 15.49 -23.01
N THR A 243 0.95 14.47 -23.48
CA THR A 243 0.22 14.49 -24.75
C THR A 243 -1.29 14.49 -24.59
N GLY A 244 -1.81 13.99 -23.46
CA GLY A 244 -3.22 13.69 -23.27
C GLY A 244 -3.67 12.37 -23.92
N GLU A 245 -2.77 11.61 -24.54
CA GLU A 245 -3.08 10.29 -25.12
C GLU A 245 -3.64 9.35 -24.04
N PRO A 246 -4.66 8.54 -24.35
CA PRO A 246 -5.25 7.62 -23.37
C PRO A 246 -4.22 6.63 -22.80
N LEU A 247 -4.36 6.30 -21.52
CA LEU A 247 -3.57 5.24 -20.88
C LEU A 247 -3.90 3.88 -21.51
N GLY A 248 -2.86 3.08 -21.75
CA GLY A 248 -2.96 1.78 -22.42
C GLY A 248 -3.59 0.69 -21.54
N GLN A 249 -3.69 -0.52 -22.12
CA GLN A 249 -4.29 -1.71 -21.47
C GLN A 249 -3.56 -2.14 -20.18
N ASP A 250 -2.31 -1.72 -20.00
CA ASP A 250 -1.58 -1.97 -18.76
C ASP A 250 -2.21 -1.30 -17.54
N PHE A 251 -3.03 -0.28 -17.74
CA PHE A 251 -3.81 0.41 -16.72
C PHE A 251 -5.27 -0.07 -16.65
N ALA A 252 -5.69 -1.06 -17.43
CA ALA A 252 -7.06 -1.58 -17.38
C ALA A 252 -7.42 -2.30 -16.06
N PRO A 253 -6.51 -3.06 -15.40
CA PRO A 253 -6.83 -3.66 -14.11
C PRO A 253 -7.23 -2.63 -13.05
N ALA A 254 -8.09 -3.05 -12.11
CA ALA A 254 -8.33 -2.31 -10.88
C ALA A 254 -7.11 -2.36 -9.95
N PHE A 255 -7.14 -1.56 -8.87
CA PHE A 255 -6.09 -1.65 -7.84
C PHE A 255 -6.14 -2.99 -7.11
N GLY A 256 -7.36 -3.48 -6.80
CA GLY A 256 -7.58 -4.74 -6.13
C GLY A 256 -8.97 -4.81 -5.54
#